data_c95cb1599da9b2b54c6a85980520c3ee
#
_entry.id   c95cb1599da9b2b54c6a85980520c3ee
#
_cell.length_a   1.000
_cell.length_b   1.000
_cell.length_c   1.000
_cell.angle_alpha   90.00
_cell.angle_beta   90.00
_cell.angle_gamma   90.00
#
_symmetry.space_group_name_H-M   'P 1'
#
loop_
_entity.id
_entity.type
_entity.pdbx_description
1 polymer ?
#
loop_
_entity_poly.entity_id
_entity_poly.type
_entity_poly.pdbx_seq_one_letter_code
_entity_poly.pdbx_strand_id
1 'polypeptide(L)'
;MAITGGFATEDQVYKALALGAPYISAVGLCRSSMAAAMSAKKIGDLIEAGKVPPELARFGTTKEELFSDLPELRGLYGSAADGFSTGAVGVYSYLNRIAYGLRHFAALNRKFDVKHIGRRDVFPLTRDAKELLDGTWLR
;
A
#
# COMPACT_ATOMS: atom_id res chain seq x y z
N MET A 1 -10.68 8.40 -14.67
CA MET A 1 -11.51 8.45 -13.45
C MET A 1 -10.73 7.92 -12.27
N ALA A 2 -11.05 8.36 -11.03
CA ALA A 2 -10.52 7.80 -9.80
C ALA A 2 -11.62 7.05 -9.03
N ILE A 3 -11.26 5.98 -8.35
CA ILE A 3 -12.14 5.22 -7.45
C ILE A 3 -11.59 5.28 -6.02
N THR A 4 -12.47 5.41 -5.04
CA THR A 4 -12.11 5.42 -3.62
C THR A 4 -13.05 4.52 -2.83
N GLY A 5 -12.63 4.12 -1.64
CA GLY A 5 -13.48 3.40 -0.68
C GLY A 5 -13.00 1.98 -0.38
N GLY A 6 -12.55 1.77 0.87
CA GLY A 6 -12.24 0.45 1.42
C GLY A 6 -10.95 -0.22 0.95
N PHE A 7 -10.17 0.41 0.07
CA PHE A 7 -8.90 -0.15 -0.38
C PHE A 7 -7.83 -0.04 0.71
N ALA A 8 -7.12 -1.15 0.95
CA ALA A 8 -6.07 -1.22 1.97
C ALA A 8 -4.85 -2.04 1.54
N THR A 9 -4.97 -2.87 0.51
CA THR A 9 -3.92 -3.77 0.07
C THR A 9 -3.64 -3.62 -1.43
N GLU A 10 -2.44 -4.00 -1.84
CA GLU A 10 -1.98 -3.91 -3.22
C GLU A 10 -2.82 -4.74 -4.19
N ASP A 11 -3.31 -5.92 -3.76
CA ASP A 11 -4.17 -6.77 -4.58
C ASP A 11 -5.53 -6.14 -4.84
N GLN A 12 -6.11 -5.45 -3.84
CA GLN A 12 -7.36 -4.71 -3.99
C GLN A 12 -7.19 -3.56 -4.98
N VAL A 13 -6.09 -2.81 -4.87
CA VAL A 13 -5.76 -1.72 -5.78
C VAL A 13 -5.55 -2.25 -7.20
N TYR A 14 -4.79 -3.36 -7.35
CA TYR A 14 -4.56 -3.99 -8.64
C TYR A 14 -5.87 -4.44 -9.30
N LYS A 15 -6.74 -5.12 -8.55
CA LYS A 15 -8.05 -5.55 -9.03
C LYS A 15 -8.92 -4.36 -9.45
N ALA A 16 -8.92 -3.28 -8.68
CA ALA A 16 -9.68 -2.07 -9.01
C ALA A 16 -9.21 -1.45 -10.34
N LEU A 17 -7.90 -1.35 -10.55
CA LEU A 17 -7.34 -0.88 -11.82
C LEU A 17 -7.67 -1.83 -12.97
N ALA A 18 -7.52 -3.13 -12.78
CA ALA A 18 -7.76 -4.13 -13.81
C ALA A 18 -9.23 -4.18 -14.25
N LEU A 19 -10.15 -4.22 -13.29
CA LEU A 19 -11.60 -4.28 -13.57
C LEU A 19 -12.14 -2.97 -14.13
N GLY A 20 -11.58 -1.84 -13.68
CA GLY A 20 -12.00 -0.50 -14.10
C GLY A 20 -11.35 -0.01 -15.39
N ALA A 21 -10.40 -0.75 -15.96
CA ALA A 21 -9.73 -0.37 -17.20
C ALA A 21 -10.70 -0.31 -18.39
N PRO A 22 -10.55 0.65 -19.30
CA PRO A 22 -9.53 1.72 -19.35
C PRO A 22 -9.93 3.01 -18.60
N TYR A 23 -11.01 3.02 -17.84
CA TYR A 23 -11.63 4.24 -17.30
C TYR A 23 -11.06 4.66 -15.94
N ILE A 24 -10.64 3.69 -15.12
CA ILE A 24 -10.05 3.96 -13.81
C ILE A 24 -8.53 4.00 -13.94
N SER A 25 -7.95 5.14 -13.58
CA SER A 25 -6.50 5.40 -13.64
C SER A 25 -5.89 5.72 -12.27
N ALA A 26 -6.71 5.86 -11.24
CA ALA A 26 -6.25 6.16 -9.90
C ALA A 26 -7.16 5.51 -8.84
N VAL A 27 -6.55 5.09 -7.73
CA VAL A 27 -7.23 4.52 -6.56
C VAL A 27 -6.88 5.34 -5.33
N GLY A 28 -7.88 5.82 -4.61
CA GLY A 28 -7.71 6.61 -3.38
C GLY A 28 -7.69 5.73 -2.14
N LEU A 29 -6.67 5.93 -1.30
CA LEU A 29 -6.46 5.25 -0.02
C LEU A 29 -6.57 6.29 1.10
N CYS A 30 -7.65 6.27 1.89
CA CYS A 30 -7.85 7.23 2.97
C CYS A 30 -7.69 6.59 4.35
N ARG A 31 -8.64 5.77 4.78
CA ARG A 31 -8.66 5.18 6.14
C ARG A 31 -7.44 4.31 6.41
N SER A 32 -6.97 3.56 5.44
CA SER A 32 -5.79 2.70 5.57
C SER A 32 -4.51 3.53 5.78
N SER A 33 -4.35 4.63 5.05
CA SER A 33 -3.21 5.55 5.25
C SER A 33 -3.28 6.25 6.60
N MET A 34 -4.48 6.66 7.06
CA MET A 34 -4.67 7.21 8.40
C MET A 34 -4.35 6.17 9.50
N ALA A 35 -4.78 4.93 9.33
CA ALA A 35 -4.46 3.85 10.27
C ALA A 35 -2.95 3.60 10.36
N ALA A 36 -2.25 3.63 9.22
CA ALA A 36 -0.80 3.53 9.19
C ALA A 36 -0.12 4.69 9.95
N ALA A 37 -0.59 5.94 9.74
CA ALA A 37 -0.08 7.10 10.45
C ALA A 37 -0.27 6.99 11.97
N MET A 38 -1.49 6.63 12.39
CA MET A 38 -1.84 6.54 13.82
C MET A 38 -1.10 5.39 14.52
N SER A 39 -0.99 4.23 13.87
CA SER A 39 -0.26 3.08 14.41
C SER A 39 1.23 3.39 14.56
N ALA A 40 1.84 3.97 13.54
CA ALA A 40 3.25 4.33 13.57
C ALA A 40 3.53 5.44 14.61
N LYS A 41 2.63 6.44 14.74
CA LYS A 41 2.73 7.45 15.78
C LYS A 41 2.70 6.80 17.17
N LYS A 42 1.74 5.91 17.43
CA LYS A 42 1.64 5.19 18.71
C LYS A 42 2.91 4.39 19.02
N ILE A 43 3.49 3.72 18.02
CA ILE A 43 4.76 3.00 18.19
C ILE A 43 5.88 3.99 18.54
N GLY A 44 5.96 5.13 17.86
CA GLY A 44 6.93 6.17 18.18
C GLY A 44 6.81 6.68 19.62
N ASP A 45 5.59 6.96 20.07
CA ASP A 45 5.31 7.40 21.43
C ASP A 45 5.73 6.33 22.48
N LEU A 46 5.55 5.04 22.17
CA LEU A 46 5.99 3.92 23.02
C LEU A 46 7.51 3.79 23.08
N ILE A 47 8.20 4.01 21.97
CA ILE A 47 9.68 4.03 21.92
C ILE A 47 10.21 5.15 22.80
N GLU A 48 9.66 6.37 22.65
CA GLU A 48 10.09 7.54 23.44
C GLU A 48 9.81 7.36 24.93
N ALA A 49 8.75 6.66 25.29
CA ALA A 49 8.41 6.31 26.67
C ALA A 49 9.21 5.12 27.23
N GLY A 50 10.01 4.43 26.44
CA GLY A 50 10.72 3.19 26.84
C GLY A 50 9.78 2.03 27.17
N LYS A 51 8.57 2.02 26.57
CA LYS A 51 7.50 1.05 26.84
C LYS A 51 7.15 0.22 25.62
N VAL A 52 8.17 -0.19 24.86
CA VAL A 52 7.94 -1.03 23.67
C VAL A 52 7.39 -2.40 24.10
N PRO A 53 6.23 -2.83 23.59
CA PRO A 53 5.66 -4.13 23.91
C PRO A 53 6.57 -5.29 23.50
N PRO A 54 6.56 -6.44 24.22
CA PRO A 54 7.41 -7.59 23.92
C PRO A 54 7.28 -8.10 22.48
N GLU A 55 6.06 -8.02 21.90
CA GLU A 55 5.79 -8.44 20.53
C GLU A 55 6.55 -7.60 19.50
N LEU A 56 6.79 -6.34 19.80
CA LEU A 56 7.57 -5.43 18.95
C LEU A 56 9.05 -5.45 19.32
N ALA A 57 9.38 -5.60 20.61
CA ALA A 57 10.75 -5.59 21.11
C ALA A 57 11.64 -6.67 20.46
N ARG A 58 11.05 -7.77 19.98
CA ARG A 58 11.76 -8.79 19.20
C ARG A 58 12.33 -8.28 17.86
N PHE A 59 11.80 -7.18 17.34
CA PHE A 59 12.28 -6.55 16.10
C PHE A 59 13.19 -5.35 16.37
N GLY A 60 13.21 -4.86 17.61
CA GLY A 60 13.98 -3.72 18.05
C GLY A 60 13.24 -2.85 19.05
N THR A 61 13.97 -1.87 19.60
CA THR A 61 13.44 -0.93 20.60
C THR A 61 13.68 0.54 20.22
N THR A 62 14.36 0.76 19.11
CA THR A 62 14.69 2.10 18.58
C THR A 62 13.89 2.43 17.33
N LYS A 63 13.86 3.70 16.95
CA LYS A 63 13.19 4.13 15.69
C LYS A 63 13.86 3.49 14.47
N GLU A 64 15.15 3.38 14.47
CA GLU A 64 15.96 2.81 13.38
C GLU A 64 15.68 1.33 13.16
N GLU A 65 15.44 0.59 14.23
CA GLU A 65 15.17 -0.85 14.17
C GLU A 65 13.73 -1.15 13.76
N LEU A 66 12.76 -0.35 14.23
CA LEU A 66 11.34 -0.60 14.00
C LEU A 66 10.78 0.06 12.72
N PHE A 67 11.45 1.08 12.19
CA PHE A 67 11.05 1.77 10.96
C PHE A 67 12.07 1.53 9.85
N SER A 68 11.94 0.39 9.17
CA SER A 68 12.88 -0.10 8.15
C SER A 68 13.14 0.85 6.98
N ASP A 69 12.17 1.74 6.67
CA ASP A 69 12.29 2.70 5.56
C ASP A 69 12.93 4.05 5.98
N LEU A 70 13.26 4.20 7.26
CA LEU A 70 13.92 5.43 7.75
C LEU A 70 15.30 5.67 7.10
N PRO A 71 16.15 4.65 6.87
CA PRO A 71 17.40 4.83 6.12
C PRO A 71 17.19 5.32 4.68
N GLU A 72 16.16 4.82 4.00
CA GLU A 72 15.80 5.29 2.64
C GLU A 72 15.38 6.76 2.67
N LEU A 73 14.54 7.15 3.63
CA LEU A 73 14.13 8.53 3.81
C LEU A 73 15.31 9.47 4.10
N ARG A 74 16.30 9.02 4.90
CA ARG A 74 17.55 9.75 5.12
C ARG A 74 18.37 9.89 3.83
N GLY A 75 18.37 8.86 2.98
CA GLY A 75 19.00 8.93 1.66
C GLY A 75 18.35 9.97 0.74
N LEU A 76 17.02 10.11 0.80
CA LEU A 76 16.26 11.02 -0.05
C LEU A 76 16.27 12.47 0.46
N TYR A 77 16.21 12.68 1.78
CA TYR A 77 15.98 13.99 2.40
C TYR A 77 17.13 14.45 3.31
N GLY A 78 18.20 13.65 3.45
CA GLY A 78 19.33 13.97 4.31
C GLY A 78 18.91 14.11 5.78
N SER A 79 19.53 15.05 6.49
CA SER A 79 19.24 15.31 7.91
C SER A 79 17.80 15.80 8.18
N ALA A 80 17.08 16.29 7.19
CA ALA A 80 15.69 16.69 7.36
C ALA A 80 14.79 15.49 7.73
N ALA A 81 15.16 14.26 7.34
CA ALA A 81 14.43 13.06 7.68
C ALA A 81 14.40 12.77 9.19
N ASP A 82 15.39 13.21 9.95
CA ASP A 82 15.44 13.02 11.41
C ASP A 82 14.32 13.81 12.14
N GLY A 83 13.81 14.86 11.51
CA GLY A 83 12.68 15.65 11.99
C GLY A 83 11.30 15.06 11.61
N PHE A 84 11.24 14.01 10.83
CA PHE A 84 9.95 13.44 10.43
C PHE A 84 9.27 12.73 11.62
N SER A 85 7.97 12.98 11.77
CA SER A 85 7.18 12.24 12.75
C SER A 85 7.11 10.75 12.36
N THR A 86 7.07 9.87 13.37
CA THR A 86 6.92 8.44 13.13
C THR A 86 5.63 8.11 12.35
N GLY A 87 4.58 8.92 12.52
CA GLY A 87 3.36 8.81 11.72
C GLY A 87 3.60 9.05 10.23
N ALA A 88 4.42 10.06 9.87
CA ALA A 88 4.78 10.32 8.47
C ALA A 88 5.61 9.17 7.88
N VAL A 89 6.59 8.66 8.65
CA VAL A 89 7.38 7.49 8.25
C VAL A 89 6.47 6.28 8.02
N GLY A 90 5.49 6.04 8.91
CA GLY A 90 4.54 4.93 8.76
C GLY A 90 3.66 5.03 7.52
N VAL A 91 3.22 6.23 7.13
CA VAL A 91 2.48 6.43 5.87
C VAL A 91 3.39 6.16 4.67
N TYR A 92 4.63 6.65 4.71
CA TYR A 92 5.61 6.36 3.66
C TYR A 92 5.81 4.87 3.48
N SER A 93 6.11 4.13 4.55
CA SER A 93 6.29 2.68 4.52
C SER A 93 5.06 1.95 3.97
N TYR A 94 3.87 2.36 4.41
CA TYR A 94 2.63 1.77 3.93
C TYR A 94 2.42 1.98 2.43
N LEU A 95 2.59 3.20 1.93
CA LEU A 95 2.41 3.51 0.51
C LEU A 95 3.52 2.89 -0.34
N ASN A 96 4.75 2.83 0.15
CA ASN A 96 5.87 2.19 -0.50
C ASN A 96 5.61 0.68 -0.67
N ARG A 97 5.11 0.02 0.38
CA ARG A 97 4.67 -1.38 0.31
C ARG A 97 3.60 -1.60 -0.78
N ILE A 98 2.57 -0.75 -0.84
CA ILE A 98 1.54 -0.82 -1.89
C ILE A 98 2.18 -0.67 -3.28
N ALA A 99 3.09 0.28 -3.45
CA ALA A 99 3.78 0.52 -4.71
C ALA A 99 4.63 -0.69 -5.14
N TYR A 100 5.37 -1.30 -4.21
CA TYR A 100 6.13 -2.52 -4.47
C TYR A 100 5.23 -3.69 -4.87
N GLY A 101 4.14 -3.91 -4.15
CA GLY A 101 3.19 -4.97 -4.46
C GLY A 101 2.55 -4.78 -5.84
N LEU A 102 2.17 -3.55 -6.21
CA LEU A 102 1.63 -3.25 -7.53
C LEU A 102 2.66 -3.52 -8.64
N ARG A 103 3.93 -3.10 -8.45
CA ARG A 103 5.02 -3.41 -9.40
C ARG A 103 5.22 -4.91 -9.54
N HIS A 104 5.13 -5.65 -8.44
CA HIS A 104 5.26 -7.11 -8.43
C HIS A 104 4.14 -7.77 -9.24
N PHE A 105 2.87 -7.42 -9.01
CA PHE A 105 1.75 -7.92 -9.80
C PHE A 105 1.86 -7.54 -11.28
N ALA A 106 2.27 -6.33 -11.59
CA ALA A 106 2.49 -5.91 -12.96
C ALA A 106 3.58 -6.75 -13.64
N ALA A 107 4.72 -6.97 -12.95
CA ALA A 107 5.82 -7.77 -13.46
C ALA A 107 5.41 -9.24 -13.69
N LEU A 108 4.63 -9.85 -12.78
CA LEU A 108 4.08 -11.20 -12.97
C LEU A 108 3.20 -11.30 -14.24
N ASN A 109 2.50 -10.24 -14.57
CA ASN A 109 1.73 -10.12 -15.82
C ASN A 109 2.55 -9.58 -17.00
N ARG A 110 3.89 -9.52 -16.86
CA ARG A 110 4.82 -9.01 -17.88
C ARG A 110 4.50 -7.59 -18.34
N LYS A 111 4.07 -6.74 -17.41
CA LYS A 111 3.76 -5.33 -17.62
C LYS A 111 4.64 -4.46 -16.74
N PHE A 112 5.08 -3.33 -17.28
CA PHE A 112 6.03 -2.45 -16.60
C PHE A 112 5.45 -1.05 -16.32
N ASP A 113 4.14 -0.88 -16.57
CA ASP A 113 3.43 0.36 -16.29
C ASP A 113 1.97 0.03 -15.91
N VAL A 114 1.45 0.71 -14.90
CA VAL A 114 0.07 0.53 -14.40
C VAL A 114 -0.99 0.83 -15.46
N LYS A 115 -0.69 1.69 -16.45
CA LYS A 115 -1.61 1.99 -17.57
C LYS A 115 -1.91 0.79 -18.46
N HIS A 116 -1.07 -0.24 -18.41
CA HIS A 116 -1.25 -1.46 -19.19
C HIS A 116 -2.03 -2.54 -18.43
N ILE A 117 -2.36 -2.31 -17.16
CA ILE A 117 -3.19 -3.21 -16.37
C ILE A 117 -4.60 -3.19 -16.96
N GLY A 118 -5.19 -4.36 -17.15
CA GLY A 118 -6.51 -4.49 -17.74
C GLY A 118 -7.23 -5.76 -17.30
N ARG A 119 -8.45 -5.94 -17.75
CA ARG A 119 -9.32 -7.07 -17.35
C ARG A 119 -8.72 -8.45 -17.60
N ARG A 120 -7.80 -8.57 -18.58
CA ARG A 120 -7.11 -9.83 -18.89
C ARG A 120 -6.06 -10.24 -17.84
N ASP A 121 -5.73 -9.35 -16.90
CA ASP A 121 -4.73 -9.58 -15.84
C ASP A 121 -5.36 -10.12 -14.56
N VAL A 122 -6.67 -10.26 -14.52
CA VAL A 122 -7.41 -10.90 -13.44
C VAL A 122 -8.13 -12.13 -13.95
N PHE A 123 -8.11 -13.19 -13.13
CA PHE A 123 -8.73 -14.45 -13.48
C PHE A 123 -9.97 -14.69 -12.60
N PRO A 124 -11.15 -14.94 -13.17
CA PRO A 124 -12.35 -15.21 -12.39
C PRO A 124 -12.29 -16.63 -11.80
N LEU A 125 -12.55 -16.74 -10.49
CA LEU A 125 -12.56 -18.01 -9.78
C LEU A 125 -13.97 -18.63 -9.69
N THR A 126 -15.00 -17.86 -9.99
CA THR A 126 -16.39 -18.30 -9.94
C THR A 126 -17.09 -18.02 -11.27
N ARG A 127 -18.21 -18.73 -11.52
CA ARG A 127 -19.03 -18.51 -12.71
C ARG A 127 -19.55 -17.09 -12.76
N ASP A 128 -20.08 -16.58 -11.65
CA ASP A 128 -20.64 -15.22 -11.56
C ASP A 128 -19.57 -14.14 -11.86
N ALA A 129 -18.34 -14.34 -11.33
CA ALA A 129 -17.22 -13.45 -11.62
C ALA A 129 -16.83 -13.47 -13.11
N LYS A 130 -16.91 -14.64 -13.75
CA LYS A 130 -16.66 -14.79 -15.18
C LYS A 130 -17.70 -14.04 -16.01
N GLU A 131 -18.97 -14.21 -15.70
CA GLU A 131 -20.08 -13.55 -16.38
C GLU A 131 -19.96 -12.01 -16.27
N LEU A 132 -19.59 -11.51 -15.09
CA LEU A 132 -19.29 -10.09 -14.87
C LEU A 132 -18.12 -9.58 -15.73
N LEU A 133 -17.03 -10.34 -15.81
CA LEU A 133 -15.86 -9.99 -16.61
C LEU A 133 -16.16 -9.99 -18.11
N ASP A 134 -16.94 -10.96 -18.57
CA ASP A 134 -17.32 -11.12 -19.98
C ASP A 134 -18.40 -10.10 -20.42
N GLY A 135 -18.95 -9.29 -19.47
CA GLY A 135 -19.93 -8.25 -19.76
C GLY A 135 -21.32 -8.80 -20.13
N THR A 136 -21.62 -10.03 -19.80
CA THR A 136 -22.90 -10.69 -20.12
C THR A 136 -24.08 -10.15 -19.31
N TRP A 137 -23.81 -9.42 -18.21
CA TRP A 137 -24.83 -8.76 -17.37
C TRP A 137 -25.43 -7.48 -17.97
N LEU A 138 -24.85 -6.98 -19.07
CA LEU A 138 -25.30 -5.74 -19.74
C LEU A 138 -26.12 -6.01 -21.02
N ARG A 139 -26.59 -7.24 -21.20
CA ARG A 139 -27.49 -7.61 -22.31
C ARG A 139 -28.90 -7.89 -21.84
#